data_c899197e7f022a8bd03e70796a34a659
#
_entry.id   c899197e7f022a8bd03e70796a34a659
#
_cell.length_a   1.000
_cell.length_b   1.000
_cell.length_c   1.000
_cell.angle_alpha   90.00
_cell.angle_beta   90.00
_cell.angle_gamma   90.00
#
_symmetry.space_group_name_H-M   'P 1'
#
loop_
_entity.id
_entity.type
_entity.pdbx_description
1 polymer ?
#
loop_
_entity_poly.entity_id
_entity_poly.type
_entity_poly.pdbx_seq_one_letter_code
_entity_poly.pdbx_strand_id
1 'polypeptide(L)'
;CILPYNRVVRDLNGLTVKAFLGALKFNFELMLMPGFPCKPVEKHCMGMYVDGQWYHLKAWPDVYEKKDVVGQLDVSILQEKVLSPVLGIEDPRTDQRISFVGGSHKAAELAELADKTGGVAFVMYPTSMEDLMKIADESKLMPPKSTWFEPKLRSGLFIHKL
;
A
#
# COMPACT_ATOMS: atom_id res chain seq x y z
N CYS A 1 11.29 -11.51 9.35
CA CYS A 1 11.01 -10.08 9.20
C CYS A 1 9.72 -9.89 8.40
N ILE A 2 8.86 -8.99 8.85
CA ILE A 2 7.64 -8.61 8.14
C ILE A 2 7.96 -7.38 7.30
N LEU A 3 7.77 -7.49 5.99
CA LEU A 3 7.97 -6.40 5.06
C LEU A 3 6.62 -6.01 4.43
N PRO A 4 6.45 -4.77 3.97
CA PRO A 4 5.23 -4.36 3.29
C PRO A 4 5.16 -4.94 1.88
N TYR A 5 3.94 -5.06 1.35
CA TYR A 5 3.71 -5.15 -0.08
C TYR A 5 3.46 -3.74 -0.63
N ASN A 6 4.35 -3.28 -1.47
CA ASN A 6 4.18 -2.04 -2.20
C ASN A 6 3.27 -2.24 -3.42
N ARG A 7 2.68 -1.19 -3.94
CA ARG A 7 1.78 -1.23 -5.10
C ARG A 7 2.27 -0.29 -6.19
N VAL A 8 2.14 -0.75 -7.42
CA VAL A 8 2.34 0.08 -8.60
C VAL A 8 1.10 -0.04 -9.48
N VAL A 9 0.49 1.08 -9.83
CA VAL A 9 -0.67 1.15 -10.72
C VAL A 9 -0.24 1.77 -12.03
N ARG A 10 -0.61 1.15 -13.16
CA ARG A 10 -0.10 1.49 -14.50
C ARG A 10 -0.60 2.81 -15.04
N ASP A 11 -1.74 3.31 -14.55
CA ASP A 11 -2.35 4.54 -15.03
C ASP A 11 -3.04 5.29 -13.89
N LEU A 12 -3.57 6.46 -14.18
CA LEU A 12 -4.32 7.29 -13.24
C LEU A 12 -5.83 7.28 -13.53
N ASN A 13 -6.34 6.21 -14.15
CA ASN A 13 -7.76 6.07 -14.48
C ASN A 13 -8.31 7.23 -15.34
N GLY A 14 -7.49 7.72 -16.26
CA GLY A 14 -7.85 8.84 -17.13
C GLY A 14 -7.75 10.23 -16.48
N LEU A 15 -7.37 10.32 -15.21
CA LEU A 15 -7.19 11.58 -14.52
C LEU A 15 -5.87 12.24 -14.89
N THR A 16 -5.87 13.58 -14.90
CA THR A 16 -4.61 14.34 -14.89
C THR A 16 -3.93 14.18 -13.54
N VAL A 17 -2.62 14.41 -13.47
CA VAL A 17 -1.88 14.38 -12.20
C VAL A 17 -2.49 15.36 -11.20
N LYS A 18 -2.83 16.57 -11.63
CA LYS A 18 -3.47 17.58 -10.78
C LYS A 18 -4.81 17.11 -10.21
N ALA A 19 -5.67 16.51 -11.04
CA ALA A 19 -6.96 15.98 -10.60
C ALA A 19 -6.79 14.80 -9.64
N PHE A 20 -5.85 13.92 -9.91
CA PHE A 20 -5.49 12.80 -9.05
C PHE A 20 -5.02 13.28 -7.66
N LEU A 21 -4.06 14.19 -7.61
CA LEU A 21 -3.58 14.77 -6.36
C LEU A 21 -4.69 15.51 -5.59
N GLY A 22 -5.55 16.21 -6.29
CA GLY A 22 -6.71 16.89 -5.70
C GLY A 22 -7.69 15.91 -5.04
N ALA A 23 -7.95 14.78 -5.69
CA ALA A 23 -8.81 13.73 -5.14
C ALA A 23 -8.25 13.12 -3.85
N LEU A 24 -6.94 12.97 -3.74
CA LEU A 24 -6.30 12.42 -2.55
C LEU A 24 -6.43 13.32 -1.31
N LYS A 25 -6.53 14.63 -1.49
CA LYS A 25 -6.58 15.60 -0.39
C LYS A 25 -7.84 15.49 0.48
N PHE A 26 -8.90 14.86 -0.01
CA PHE A 26 -10.10 14.60 0.78
C PHE A 26 -9.84 13.64 1.95
N ASN A 27 -8.90 12.70 1.79
CA ASN A 27 -8.65 11.65 2.76
C ASN A 27 -7.24 11.69 3.35
N PHE A 28 -6.32 12.47 2.76
CA PHE A 28 -4.92 12.52 3.16
C PHE A 28 -4.39 13.94 3.24
N GLU A 29 -3.52 14.15 4.21
CA GLU A 29 -2.57 15.24 4.17
C GLU A 29 -1.47 14.87 3.16
N LEU A 30 -1.24 15.73 2.18
CA LEU A 30 -0.32 15.50 1.09
C LEU A 30 0.88 16.44 1.23
N MET A 31 2.08 15.89 1.34
CA MET A 31 3.32 16.65 1.45
C MET A 31 4.28 16.27 0.33
N LEU A 32 4.71 17.26 -0.47
CA LEU A 32 5.76 17.05 -1.47
C LEU A 32 7.10 16.80 -0.77
N MET A 33 7.82 15.75 -1.22
CA MET A 33 9.12 15.35 -0.70
C MET A 33 10.18 15.51 -1.81
N PRO A 34 10.74 16.72 -1.99
CA PRO A 34 11.66 16.99 -3.09
C PRO A 34 12.96 16.19 -2.95
N GLY A 35 13.38 15.53 -4.04
CA GLY A 35 14.71 14.97 -4.18
C GLY A 35 14.99 13.62 -3.51
N PHE A 36 14.04 13.05 -2.74
CA PHE A 36 14.25 11.79 -2.04
C PHE A 36 13.05 10.87 -2.11
N PRO A 37 13.28 9.54 -2.24
CA PRO A 37 12.21 8.58 -2.06
C PRO A 37 11.56 8.69 -0.69
N CYS A 38 10.24 8.71 -0.65
CA CYS A 38 9.49 8.78 0.60
C CYS A 38 9.18 7.37 1.10
N LYS A 39 9.79 6.97 2.20
CA LYS A 39 9.44 5.76 2.95
C LYS A 39 8.68 6.15 4.20
N PRO A 40 7.48 5.61 4.43
CA PRO A 40 6.74 5.91 5.65
C PRO A 40 7.45 5.36 6.88
N VAL A 41 7.33 6.06 8.00
CA VAL A 41 7.97 5.69 9.28
C VAL A 41 6.96 5.35 10.37
N GLU A 42 5.69 5.52 10.09
CA GLU A 42 4.60 5.24 11.04
C GLU A 42 3.34 4.73 10.32
N LYS A 43 2.43 4.15 11.09
CA LYS A 43 1.11 3.74 10.60
C LYS A 43 0.32 4.93 10.05
N HIS A 44 -0.58 4.62 9.12
CA HIS A 44 -1.48 5.58 8.46
C HIS A 44 -0.73 6.59 7.58
N CYS A 45 0.54 6.31 7.33
CA CYS A 45 1.38 7.04 6.40
C CYS A 45 1.85 6.15 5.27
N MET A 46 2.00 6.71 4.09
CA MET A 46 2.54 6.03 2.91
C MET A 46 3.34 6.99 2.04
N GLY A 47 4.32 6.45 1.35
CA GLY A 47 5.03 7.17 0.30
C GLY A 47 4.31 6.99 -1.03
N MET A 48 4.30 8.01 -1.86
CA MET A 48 3.72 7.94 -3.19
C MET A 48 4.64 8.59 -4.20
N TYR A 49 4.80 7.94 -5.34
CA TYR A 49 5.53 8.48 -6.48
C TYR A 49 4.60 8.61 -7.68
N VAL A 50 4.52 9.80 -8.23
CA VAL A 50 3.75 10.10 -9.43
C VAL A 50 4.37 11.26 -10.18
N ASP A 51 4.45 11.14 -11.50
CA ASP A 51 4.94 12.21 -12.40
C ASP A 51 6.29 12.83 -11.96
N GLY A 52 7.25 11.98 -11.65
CA GLY A 52 8.60 12.40 -11.27
C GLY A 52 8.76 12.94 -9.85
N GLN A 53 7.72 12.93 -9.02
CA GLN A 53 7.74 13.50 -7.69
C GLN A 53 7.35 12.50 -6.61
N TRP A 54 8.02 12.59 -5.46
CA TRP A 54 7.67 11.86 -4.25
C TRP A 54 6.78 12.69 -3.33
N TYR A 55 5.79 12.03 -2.74
CA TYR A 55 4.86 12.63 -1.78
C TYR A 55 4.76 11.77 -0.54
N HIS A 56 4.58 12.41 0.60
CA HIS A 56 4.17 11.76 1.85
C HIS A 56 2.66 11.92 2.00
N LEU A 57 1.96 10.80 2.16
CA LEU A 57 0.53 10.76 2.43
C LEU A 57 0.31 10.39 3.89
N LYS A 58 -0.45 11.17 4.61
CA LYS A 58 -0.90 10.85 5.96
C LYS A 58 -2.44 10.86 5.99
N ALA A 59 -3.04 9.72 6.32
CA ALA A 59 -4.49 9.63 6.41
C ALA A 59 -5.01 10.54 7.52
N TRP A 60 -6.09 11.30 7.22
CA TRP A 60 -6.76 12.07 8.25
C TRP A 60 -7.38 11.12 9.29
N PRO A 61 -7.41 11.48 10.59
CA PRO A 61 -7.88 10.57 11.66
C PRO A 61 -9.34 10.11 11.51
N ASP A 62 -10.17 10.85 10.78
CA ASP A 62 -11.57 10.52 10.52
C ASP A 62 -11.79 9.56 9.34
N VAL A 63 -10.74 9.22 8.62
CA VAL A 63 -10.79 8.34 7.44
C VAL A 63 -10.93 6.86 7.82
N TYR A 64 -10.56 6.50 9.03
CA TYR A 64 -10.58 5.13 9.55
C TYR A 64 -11.08 5.08 10.99
N GLU A 65 -11.68 3.96 11.36
CA GLU A 65 -12.11 3.71 12.74
C GLU A 65 -11.03 2.91 13.48
N LYS A 66 -10.53 3.45 14.60
CA LYS A 66 -9.48 2.80 15.40
C LYS A 66 -9.89 1.45 15.96
N LYS A 67 -11.18 1.21 16.13
CA LYS A 67 -11.74 -0.06 16.63
C LYS A 67 -11.89 -1.11 15.54
N ASP A 68 -11.89 -0.72 14.28
CA ASP A 68 -11.93 -1.66 13.16
C ASP A 68 -10.51 -2.14 12.85
N VAL A 69 -10.15 -3.31 13.34
CA VAL A 69 -8.80 -3.87 13.23
C VAL A 69 -8.35 -4.15 11.80
N VAL A 70 -9.29 -4.36 10.87
CA VAL A 70 -9.00 -4.57 9.45
C VAL A 70 -9.10 -3.25 8.69
N GLY A 71 -10.14 -2.48 8.88
CA GLY A 71 -10.39 -1.23 8.16
C GLY A 71 -9.36 -0.14 8.46
N GLN A 72 -8.71 -0.17 9.62
CA GLN A 72 -7.65 0.78 9.97
C GLN A 72 -6.28 0.45 9.37
N LEU A 73 -6.10 -0.72 8.77
CA LEU A 73 -4.84 -1.08 8.12
C LEU A 73 -4.57 -0.14 6.94
N ASP A 74 -3.30 0.20 6.74
CA ASP A 74 -2.88 1.08 5.64
C ASP A 74 -3.31 0.54 4.28
N VAL A 75 -3.23 -0.78 4.08
CA VAL A 75 -3.69 -1.44 2.86
C VAL A 75 -5.20 -1.31 2.64
N SER A 76 -5.99 -1.34 3.71
CA SER A 76 -7.45 -1.15 3.65
C SER A 76 -7.79 0.30 3.34
N ILE A 77 -7.13 1.26 3.98
CA ILE A 77 -7.30 2.68 3.72
C ILE A 77 -6.96 3.00 2.26
N LEU A 78 -5.83 2.50 1.77
CA LEU A 78 -5.44 2.69 0.37
C LEU A 78 -6.48 2.11 -0.59
N GLN A 79 -6.96 0.90 -0.33
CA GLN A 79 -7.97 0.24 -1.17
C GLN A 79 -9.28 1.02 -1.19
N GLU A 80 -9.80 1.40 -0.04
CA GLU A 80 -11.11 2.03 0.09
C GLU A 80 -11.14 3.50 -0.28
N LYS A 81 -10.02 4.20 -0.13
CA LYS A 81 -9.96 5.66 -0.34
C LYS A 81 -9.24 6.07 -1.62
N VAL A 82 -8.44 5.21 -2.22
CA VAL A 82 -7.65 5.54 -3.42
C VAL A 82 -7.89 4.54 -4.55
N LEU A 83 -7.58 3.27 -4.33
CA LEU A 83 -7.58 2.28 -5.42
C LEU A 83 -8.98 2.10 -6.01
N SER A 84 -10.01 1.94 -5.19
CA SER A 84 -11.38 1.80 -5.66
C SER A 84 -11.98 3.14 -6.14
N PRO A 85 -12.13 4.17 -5.28
CA PRO A 85 -12.88 5.36 -5.69
C PRO A 85 -12.16 6.27 -6.69
N VAL A 86 -10.83 6.32 -6.66
CA VAL A 86 -10.06 7.23 -7.52
C VAL A 86 -9.50 6.51 -8.75
N LEU A 87 -8.91 5.34 -8.57
CA LEU A 87 -8.27 4.59 -9.65
C LEU A 87 -9.15 3.51 -10.27
N GLY A 88 -10.35 3.27 -9.74
CA GLY A 88 -11.30 2.31 -10.30
C GLY A 88 -10.88 0.85 -10.15
N ILE A 89 -10.00 0.54 -9.20
CA ILE A 89 -9.54 -0.83 -8.93
C ILE A 89 -10.40 -1.43 -7.81
N GLU A 90 -11.47 -2.13 -8.17
CA GLU A 90 -12.42 -2.73 -7.22
C GLU A 90 -11.85 -4.01 -6.56
N ASP A 91 -11.24 -4.89 -7.36
CA ASP A 91 -10.58 -6.09 -6.87
C ASP A 91 -9.11 -6.10 -7.29
N PRO A 92 -8.19 -5.79 -6.37
CA PRO A 92 -6.76 -5.72 -6.70
C PRO A 92 -6.15 -7.08 -7.03
N ARG A 93 -6.84 -8.19 -6.74
CA ARG A 93 -6.37 -9.54 -7.07
C ARG A 93 -6.52 -9.87 -8.55
N THR A 94 -7.48 -9.26 -9.21
CA THR A 94 -7.86 -9.57 -10.60
C THR A 94 -7.60 -8.43 -11.58
N ASP A 95 -7.46 -7.19 -11.11
CA ASP A 95 -7.19 -6.04 -11.96
C ASP A 95 -5.74 -6.07 -12.46
N GLN A 96 -5.57 -6.06 -13.77
CA GLN A 96 -4.25 -6.13 -14.41
C GLN A 96 -3.47 -4.81 -14.37
N ARG A 97 -4.10 -3.71 -13.97
CA ARG A 97 -3.45 -2.40 -13.88
C ARG A 97 -2.61 -2.24 -12.61
N ILE A 98 -2.79 -3.10 -11.61
CA ILE A 98 -2.04 -3.06 -10.36
C ILE A 98 -1.04 -4.21 -10.27
N SER A 99 0.16 -3.90 -9.80
CA SER A 99 1.20 -4.87 -9.49
C SER A 99 1.61 -4.73 -8.02
N PHE A 100 1.94 -5.86 -7.40
CA PHE A 100 2.41 -5.93 -6.02
C PHE A 100 3.91 -6.21 -6.01
N VAL A 101 4.65 -5.37 -5.29
CA VAL A 101 6.11 -5.45 -5.23
C VAL A 101 6.53 -5.64 -3.77
N GLY A 102 7.25 -6.71 -3.47
CA GLY A 102 7.71 -7.00 -2.11
C GLY A 102 8.60 -5.89 -1.56
N GLY A 103 8.51 -5.66 -0.24
CA GLY A 103 9.21 -4.59 0.45
C GLY A 103 10.73 -4.68 0.47
N SER A 104 11.31 -5.77 -0.04
CA SER A 104 12.75 -5.90 -0.26
C SER A 104 13.27 -5.06 -1.43
N HIS A 105 12.38 -4.65 -2.36
CA HIS A 105 12.74 -3.80 -3.49
C HIS A 105 12.98 -2.35 -3.06
N LYS A 106 13.89 -1.68 -3.74
CA LYS A 106 14.19 -0.27 -3.47
C LYS A 106 13.08 0.64 -3.98
N ALA A 107 12.86 1.74 -3.28
CA ALA A 107 11.86 2.74 -3.70
C ALA A 107 12.10 3.29 -5.11
N ALA A 108 13.38 3.43 -5.52
CA ALA A 108 13.73 3.85 -6.86
C ALA A 108 13.22 2.88 -7.96
N GLU A 109 13.20 1.58 -7.70
CA GLU A 109 12.68 0.58 -8.62
C GLU A 109 11.16 0.74 -8.82
N LEU A 110 10.45 1.10 -7.75
CA LEU A 110 9.02 1.39 -7.81
C LEU A 110 8.74 2.64 -8.66
N ALA A 111 9.56 3.68 -8.51
CA ALA A 111 9.48 4.89 -9.31
C ALA A 111 9.69 4.61 -10.80
N GLU A 112 10.67 3.77 -11.14
CA GLU A 112 10.92 3.36 -12.52
C GLU A 112 9.72 2.61 -13.12
N LEU A 113 9.11 1.70 -12.35
CA LEU A 113 7.92 0.98 -12.81
C LEU A 113 6.74 1.91 -13.08
N ALA A 114 6.52 2.90 -12.21
CA ALA A 114 5.48 3.90 -12.41
C ALA A 114 5.76 4.79 -13.64
N ASP A 115 7.01 5.21 -13.84
CA ASP A 115 7.41 6.05 -14.99
C ASP A 115 7.21 5.35 -16.32
N LYS A 116 7.40 4.04 -16.39
CA LYS A 116 7.26 3.26 -17.63
C LYS A 116 5.86 3.36 -18.25
N THR A 117 4.85 3.57 -17.44
CA THR A 117 3.44 3.57 -17.88
C THR A 117 2.73 4.88 -17.61
N GLY A 118 3.38 5.85 -16.95
CA GLY A 118 2.73 7.08 -16.51
C GLY A 118 1.76 6.87 -15.35
N GLY A 119 2.02 5.87 -14.52
CA GLY A 119 1.21 5.50 -13.38
C GLY A 119 1.71 6.05 -12.05
N VAL A 120 1.38 5.35 -10.97
CA VAL A 120 1.67 5.75 -9.59
C VAL A 120 2.20 4.56 -8.80
N ALA A 121 3.15 4.81 -7.90
CA ALA A 121 3.66 3.82 -6.96
C ALA A 121 3.34 4.24 -5.52
N PHE A 122 3.00 3.25 -4.70
CA PHE A 122 2.75 3.43 -3.26
C PHE A 122 3.72 2.59 -2.45
N VAL A 123 4.47 3.25 -1.57
CA VAL A 123 5.37 2.61 -0.61
C VAL A 123 4.65 2.51 0.73
N MET A 124 4.45 1.29 1.19
CA MET A 124 3.64 1.01 2.37
C MET A 124 4.50 0.87 3.63
N TYR A 125 3.92 1.19 4.78
CA TYR A 125 4.49 0.89 6.08
C TYR A 125 4.21 -0.58 6.43
N PRO A 126 5.16 -1.32 7.02
CA PRO A 126 4.94 -2.73 7.35
C PRO A 126 3.82 -2.91 8.37
N THR A 127 2.94 -3.89 8.15
CA THR A 127 1.95 -4.31 9.15
C THR A 127 2.67 -4.86 10.38
N SER A 128 2.30 -4.41 11.57
CA SER A 128 2.93 -4.87 12.81
C SER A 128 2.45 -6.27 13.20
N MET A 129 3.26 -6.98 13.98
CA MET A 129 2.86 -8.26 14.57
C MET A 129 1.64 -8.08 15.48
N GLU A 130 1.56 -6.96 16.18
CA GLU A 130 0.41 -6.62 17.03
C GLU A 130 -0.90 -6.54 16.23
N ASP A 131 -0.88 -5.91 15.06
CA ASP A 131 -2.04 -5.83 14.19
C ASP A 131 -2.47 -7.22 13.69
N LEU A 132 -1.50 -8.06 13.31
CA LEU A 132 -1.77 -9.43 12.89
C LEU A 132 -2.42 -10.24 14.01
N MET A 133 -1.94 -10.10 15.23
CA MET A 133 -2.49 -10.79 16.40
C MET A 133 -3.92 -10.33 16.72
N LYS A 134 -4.17 -9.03 16.70
CA LYS A 134 -5.52 -8.48 16.92
C LYS A 134 -6.53 -9.00 15.89
N ILE A 135 -6.14 -9.06 14.62
CA ILE A 135 -7.00 -9.56 13.55
C ILE A 135 -7.29 -11.06 13.76
N ALA A 136 -6.28 -11.84 14.13
CA ALA A 136 -6.44 -13.26 14.43
C ALA A 136 -7.33 -13.48 15.65
N ASP A 137 -7.17 -12.70 16.72
CA ASP A 137 -7.98 -12.78 17.93
C ASP A 137 -9.47 -12.49 17.67
N GLU A 138 -9.75 -11.59 16.72
CA GLU A 138 -11.12 -11.30 16.28
C GLU A 138 -11.63 -12.27 15.20
N SER A 139 -10.86 -13.29 14.85
CA SER A 139 -11.19 -14.27 13.79
C SER A 139 -11.50 -13.62 12.43
N LYS A 140 -10.88 -12.48 12.15
CA LYS A 140 -11.00 -11.76 10.89
C LYS A 140 -9.89 -12.16 9.92
N LEU A 141 -10.11 -11.89 8.63
CA LEU A 141 -9.14 -12.16 7.58
C LEU A 141 -8.37 -10.91 7.21
N MET A 142 -7.07 -11.08 6.98
CA MET A 142 -6.21 -10.04 6.41
C MET A 142 -6.62 -9.73 4.96
N PRO A 143 -6.60 -8.47 4.54
CA PRO A 143 -6.71 -8.13 3.13
C PRO A 143 -5.61 -8.81 2.29
N PRO A 144 -5.85 -9.08 1.00
CA PRO A 144 -4.84 -9.69 0.14
C PRO A 144 -3.62 -8.79 0.02
N LYS A 145 -2.45 -9.40 -0.06
CA LYS A 145 -1.17 -8.69 -0.24
C LYS A 145 -0.88 -7.64 0.84
N SER A 146 -1.16 -7.98 2.09
CA SER A 146 -0.90 -7.10 3.24
C SER A 146 0.52 -7.21 3.77
N THR A 147 1.09 -8.42 3.77
CA THR A 147 2.40 -8.70 4.38
C THR A 147 3.28 -9.55 3.47
N TRP A 148 4.55 -9.23 3.48
CA TRP A 148 5.61 -10.03 2.87
C TRP A 148 6.51 -10.57 3.97
N PHE A 149 6.67 -11.89 4.04
CA PHE A 149 7.57 -12.52 5.00
C PHE A 149 8.92 -12.86 4.35
N GLU A 150 9.99 -12.49 5.02
CA GLU A 150 11.33 -12.83 4.58
C GLU A 150 12.17 -13.37 5.76
N PRO A 151 12.80 -14.52 5.61
CA PRO A 151 12.72 -15.42 4.45
C PRO A 151 11.34 -16.07 4.30
N LYS A 152 11.00 -16.43 3.07
CA LYS A 152 9.75 -17.16 2.81
C LYS A 152 9.76 -18.48 3.56
N LEU A 153 8.69 -18.76 4.29
CA LEU A 153 8.48 -20.07 4.90
C LEU A 153 8.44 -21.12 3.77
N ARG A 154 9.37 -22.08 3.83
CA ARG A 154 9.35 -23.22 2.90
C ARG A 154 8.23 -24.15 3.31
N SER A 155 7.23 -24.33 2.46
CA SER A 155 6.22 -25.36 2.66
C SER A 155 6.87 -26.74 2.61
N GLY A 156 6.51 -27.63 3.53
CA GLY A 156 7.00 -29.01 3.57
C GLY A 156 8.24 -29.28 4.43
N LEU A 157 8.76 -28.29 5.18
CA LEU A 157 9.93 -28.48 6.03
C LEU A 157 9.64 -29.31 7.30
N PHE A 158 8.38 -29.52 7.65
CA PHE A 158 7.94 -30.27 8.83
C PHE A 158 6.95 -31.37 8.46
N ILE A 159 7.39 -32.32 7.64
CA ILE A 159 6.70 -33.63 7.55
C ILE A 159 7.32 -34.51 8.63
N HIS A 160 6.65 -34.57 9.77
CA HIS A 160 6.96 -35.61 10.77
C HIS A 160 6.30 -36.89 10.32
N LYS A 161 7.08 -37.84 9.78
CA LYS A 161 6.64 -39.24 9.63
C LYS A 161 6.57 -39.85 11.02
N LEU A 162 5.37 -40.16 11.45
CA LEU A 162 5.13 -41.07 12.54
C LEU A 162 5.51 -42.49 12.14
#